data_dbdddc0c54641521cbf13ca2864a48df
#
_entry.id   dbdddc0c54641521cbf13ca2864a48df
#
_cell.length_a   1.000
_cell.length_b   1.000
_cell.length_c   1.000
_cell.angle_alpha   90.00
_cell.angle_beta   90.00
_cell.angle_gamma   90.00
#
_symmetry.space_group_name_H-M   'P 1'
#
loop_
_entity.id
_entity.type
_entity.pdbx_description
1 polymer ?
#
loop_
_entity_poly.entity_id
_entity_poly.type
_entity_poly.pdbx_seq_one_letter_code
_entity_poly.pdbx_strand_id
1 'polypeptide(L)'
;MSKLINKILHFSKLKHLYYFFYYSYIKHGYKDLDRIIKVLNDKRFFLITSTGRTGTTLFSQMLNNINGTYVVHEPLFQETKYHRLAMEDPNFSRTFLEEFRLKEIFSRLEKNDCKRYGEVNGGLRRNIKELKGLIPNMKIIHIVRNGKDTISSILNRNTLLKGDVYYNFKPSNSIVNEKKWSNFTRFEKITFLWSAENKYMRENSDITVRFEDLISDYKYFKKYILDILDLELDYQVWKKFIRSKINANINIKVSNKFDEWSNNQKEFFYFYCSDEMKIYDYRL
;
A
#
# COMPACT_ATOMS: atom_id res chain seq x y z
N MET A 1 -18.11 -5.74 -10.32
CA MET A 1 -18.89 -4.60 -10.83
C MET A 1 -18.92 -4.65 -12.37
N SER A 2 -20.09 -4.60 -13.00
CA SER A 2 -20.19 -4.76 -14.46
C SER A 2 -19.49 -3.60 -15.20
N LYS A 3 -18.96 -3.86 -16.40
CA LYS A 3 -18.34 -2.83 -17.27
C LYS A 3 -19.27 -1.63 -17.53
N LEU A 4 -20.58 -1.82 -17.43
CA LEU A 4 -21.59 -0.77 -17.59
C LEU A 4 -21.60 0.19 -16.40
N ILE A 5 -21.53 -0.31 -15.17
CA ILE A 5 -21.47 0.52 -13.95
C ILE A 5 -20.19 1.37 -13.94
N ASN A 6 -19.06 0.82 -14.38
CA ASN A 6 -17.81 1.59 -14.49
C ASN A 6 -17.91 2.72 -15.55
N LYS A 7 -18.65 2.53 -16.64
CA LYS A 7 -18.89 3.59 -17.63
C LYS A 7 -19.79 4.72 -17.09
N ILE A 8 -20.82 4.39 -16.32
CA ILE A 8 -21.73 5.38 -15.70
C ILE A 8 -21.02 6.16 -14.60
N LEU A 9 -20.12 5.49 -13.83
CA LEU A 9 -19.37 6.12 -12.75
C LEU A 9 -18.21 7.03 -13.22
N HIS A 10 -17.96 7.16 -14.51
CA HIS A 10 -16.97 8.10 -15.06
C HIS A 10 -17.37 9.58 -14.87
N PHE A 11 -18.64 9.88 -14.56
CA PHE A 11 -19.05 11.22 -14.13
C PHE A 11 -18.69 11.43 -12.66
N SER A 12 -17.75 12.33 -12.37
CA SER A 12 -17.15 12.53 -11.04
C SER A 12 -18.17 12.72 -9.90
N LYS A 13 -19.27 13.45 -10.13
CA LYS A 13 -20.34 13.69 -9.15
C LYS A 13 -21.15 12.41 -8.82
N LEU A 14 -21.49 11.59 -9.82
CA LEU A 14 -22.21 10.33 -9.61
C LEU A 14 -21.37 9.31 -8.87
N LYS A 15 -20.08 9.29 -9.12
CA LYS A 15 -19.12 8.43 -8.41
C LYS A 15 -19.08 8.78 -6.92
N HIS A 16 -18.99 10.06 -6.56
CA HIS A 16 -19.01 10.49 -5.17
C HIS A 16 -20.32 10.15 -4.46
N LEU A 17 -21.46 10.34 -5.11
CA LEU A 17 -22.77 10.01 -4.57
C LEU A 17 -22.91 8.49 -4.32
N TYR A 18 -22.50 7.66 -5.29
CA TYR A 18 -22.48 6.21 -5.13
C TYR A 18 -21.65 5.79 -3.92
N TYR A 19 -20.43 6.31 -3.78
CA TYR A 19 -19.57 5.96 -2.65
C TYR A 19 -20.10 6.50 -1.32
N PHE A 20 -20.77 7.64 -1.29
CA PHE A 20 -21.44 8.15 -0.10
C PHE A 20 -22.50 7.15 0.40
N PHE A 21 -23.38 6.68 -0.46
CA PHE A 21 -24.39 5.67 -0.11
C PHE A 21 -23.76 4.32 0.23
N TYR A 22 -22.72 3.91 -0.50
CA TYR A 22 -21.99 2.70 -0.21
C TYR A 22 -21.36 2.74 1.18
N TYR A 23 -20.70 3.82 1.55
CA TYR A 23 -20.11 3.98 2.87
C TYR A 23 -21.15 4.00 3.99
N SER A 24 -22.27 4.70 3.76
CA SER A 24 -23.39 4.71 4.70
C SER A 24 -23.96 3.30 4.90
N TYR A 25 -24.17 2.57 3.81
CA TYR A 25 -24.64 1.19 3.86
C TYR A 25 -23.68 0.27 4.63
N ILE A 26 -22.41 0.33 4.36
CA ILE A 26 -21.39 -0.47 5.06
C ILE A 26 -21.34 -0.11 6.54
N LYS A 27 -21.29 1.18 6.87
CA LYS A 27 -21.19 1.66 8.26
C LYS A 27 -22.37 1.18 9.11
N HIS A 28 -23.58 1.24 8.59
CA HIS A 28 -24.80 0.96 9.32
C HIS A 28 -25.34 -0.47 9.14
N GLY A 29 -24.96 -1.15 8.05
CA GLY A 29 -25.41 -2.50 7.73
C GLY A 29 -24.76 -3.61 8.57
N TYR A 30 -23.55 -3.39 9.06
CA TYR A 30 -22.78 -4.39 9.82
C TYR A 30 -22.48 -3.86 11.22
N LYS A 31 -23.13 -4.45 12.25
CA LYS A 31 -23.06 -3.98 13.65
C LYS A 31 -22.19 -4.84 14.55
N ASP A 32 -22.08 -6.14 14.26
CA ASP A 32 -21.36 -7.10 15.08
C ASP A 32 -19.87 -7.14 14.70
N LEU A 33 -19.07 -6.30 15.36
CA LEU A 33 -17.64 -6.18 15.12
C LEU A 33 -16.87 -7.44 15.56
N ASP A 34 -17.29 -8.08 16.66
CA ASP A 34 -16.62 -9.28 17.17
C ASP A 34 -16.78 -10.47 16.20
N ARG A 35 -17.99 -10.64 15.64
CA ARG A 35 -18.22 -11.61 14.57
C ARG A 35 -17.36 -11.32 13.34
N ILE A 36 -17.26 -10.07 12.93
CA ILE A 36 -16.42 -9.63 11.78
C ILE A 36 -14.97 -10.00 12.04
N ILE A 37 -14.41 -9.63 13.19
CA ILE A 37 -13.02 -9.92 13.57
C ILE A 37 -12.78 -11.43 13.59
N LYS A 38 -13.71 -12.23 14.16
CA LYS A 38 -13.62 -13.69 14.16
C LYS A 38 -13.53 -14.25 12.74
N VAL A 39 -14.41 -13.85 11.84
CA VAL A 39 -14.40 -14.31 10.44
C VAL A 39 -13.10 -13.92 9.73
N LEU A 40 -12.59 -12.72 9.95
CA LEU A 40 -11.33 -12.29 9.35
C LEU A 40 -10.13 -13.11 9.83
N ASN A 41 -10.10 -13.47 11.12
CA ASN A 41 -9.08 -14.39 11.66
C ASN A 41 -9.19 -15.78 11.04
N ASP A 42 -10.40 -16.33 10.89
CA ASP A 42 -10.65 -17.66 10.31
C ASP A 42 -10.26 -17.73 8.82
N LYS A 43 -10.43 -16.64 8.07
CA LYS A 43 -10.06 -16.51 6.64
C LYS A 43 -8.56 -16.28 6.41
N ARG A 44 -7.73 -16.30 7.44
CA ARG A 44 -6.27 -16.09 7.35
C ARG A 44 -5.95 -14.84 6.53
N PHE A 45 -6.54 -13.73 6.93
CA PHE A 45 -6.34 -12.44 6.27
C PHE A 45 -4.87 -12.06 6.24
N PHE A 46 -4.40 -11.55 5.09
CA PHE A 46 -3.04 -11.01 4.96
C PHE A 46 -3.03 -9.66 4.26
N LEU A 47 -2.03 -8.87 4.58
CA LEU A 47 -1.76 -7.59 3.93
C LEU A 47 -0.32 -7.57 3.41
N ILE A 48 -0.17 -7.26 2.13
CA ILE A 48 1.12 -6.87 1.54
C ILE A 48 1.07 -5.36 1.34
N THR A 49 1.99 -4.64 1.98
CA THR A 49 2.00 -3.17 1.96
C THR A 49 3.34 -2.60 1.53
N SER A 50 3.34 -1.33 1.09
CA SER A 50 4.53 -0.62 0.64
C SER A 50 4.29 0.88 0.51
N THR A 51 5.35 1.65 0.24
CA THR A 51 5.24 3.08 -0.13
C THR A 51 4.69 3.31 -1.54
N GLY A 52 4.35 2.23 -2.27
CA GLY A 52 4.00 2.26 -3.69
C GLY A 52 5.22 2.13 -4.60
N ARG A 53 4.99 1.98 -5.90
CA ARG A 53 6.00 1.76 -6.95
C ARG A 53 6.79 0.45 -6.79
N THR A 54 6.26 -0.49 -6.05
CA THR A 54 6.82 -1.81 -5.69
C THR A 54 6.06 -2.97 -6.36
N GLY A 55 5.43 -2.74 -7.50
CA GLY A 55 4.72 -3.78 -8.24
C GLY A 55 3.46 -4.32 -7.55
N THR A 56 2.79 -3.53 -6.71
CA THR A 56 1.61 -3.96 -5.94
C THR A 56 0.50 -4.56 -6.81
N THR A 57 0.23 -3.96 -7.99
CA THR A 57 -0.73 -4.51 -8.96
C THR A 57 -0.29 -5.88 -9.49
N LEU A 58 1.01 -6.06 -9.76
CA LEU A 58 1.57 -7.33 -10.23
C LEU A 58 1.35 -8.43 -9.19
N PHE A 59 1.73 -8.18 -7.93
CA PHE A 59 1.59 -9.16 -6.85
C PHE A 59 0.13 -9.48 -6.54
N SER A 60 -0.77 -8.49 -6.54
CA SER A 60 -2.18 -8.77 -6.32
C SER A 60 -2.78 -9.67 -7.40
N GLN A 61 -2.48 -9.43 -8.66
CA GLN A 61 -2.95 -10.25 -9.77
C GLN A 61 -2.34 -11.66 -9.74
N MET A 62 -1.06 -11.75 -9.43
CA MET A 62 -0.35 -13.04 -9.31
C MET A 62 -0.94 -13.89 -8.20
N LEU A 63 -1.12 -13.34 -7.00
CA LEU A 63 -1.65 -14.07 -5.86
C LEU A 63 -3.15 -14.40 -6.03
N ASN A 64 -3.91 -13.55 -6.72
CA ASN A 64 -5.31 -13.84 -7.02
C ASN A 64 -5.52 -14.96 -8.05
N ASN A 65 -4.45 -15.43 -8.71
CA ASN A 65 -4.48 -16.63 -9.56
C ASN A 65 -4.40 -17.95 -8.76
N ILE A 66 -4.17 -17.90 -7.46
CA ILE A 66 -4.08 -19.08 -6.61
C ILE A 66 -5.49 -19.52 -6.21
N ASN A 67 -5.81 -20.80 -6.41
CA ASN A 67 -7.11 -21.35 -6.10
C ASN A 67 -7.47 -21.16 -4.61
N GLY A 68 -8.71 -20.76 -4.35
CA GLY A 68 -9.21 -20.54 -2.99
C GLY A 68 -8.71 -19.25 -2.33
N THR A 69 -7.95 -18.39 -3.06
CA THR A 69 -7.59 -17.04 -2.59
C THR A 69 -8.46 -15.98 -3.26
N TYR A 70 -8.73 -14.91 -2.52
CA TYR A 70 -9.31 -13.68 -3.07
C TYR A 70 -8.44 -12.51 -2.67
N VAL A 71 -7.70 -11.97 -3.64
CA VAL A 71 -6.71 -10.90 -3.41
C VAL A 71 -7.10 -9.65 -4.19
N VAL A 72 -7.17 -8.52 -3.49
CA VAL A 72 -7.53 -7.23 -4.08
C VAL A 72 -6.38 -6.24 -4.00
N HIS A 73 -6.37 -5.28 -4.93
CA HIS A 73 -5.42 -4.18 -4.96
C HIS A 73 -6.14 -2.86 -4.69
N GLU A 74 -5.79 -2.19 -3.60
CA GLU A 74 -6.31 -0.86 -3.23
C GLU A 74 -7.82 -0.70 -3.54
N PRO A 75 -8.69 -1.50 -2.89
CA PRO A 75 -10.06 -1.69 -3.36
C PRO A 75 -10.99 -0.50 -3.10
N LEU A 76 -10.62 0.45 -2.24
CA LEU A 76 -11.44 1.62 -1.94
C LEU A 76 -11.14 2.76 -2.91
N PHE A 77 -12.17 3.47 -3.29
CA PHE A 77 -12.04 4.63 -4.17
C PHE A 77 -11.16 5.75 -3.60
N GLN A 78 -11.08 5.85 -2.28
CA GLN A 78 -10.38 6.92 -1.59
C GLN A 78 -9.23 6.41 -0.69
N GLU A 79 -8.58 5.30 -1.04
CA GLU A 79 -7.47 4.72 -0.26
C GLU A 79 -6.43 5.78 0.13
N THR A 80 -6.00 6.58 -0.83
CA THR A 80 -5.02 7.66 -0.64
C THR A 80 -5.48 8.72 0.37
N LYS A 81 -6.79 9.03 0.38
CA LYS A 81 -7.37 9.97 1.35
C LYS A 81 -7.36 9.39 2.75
N TYR A 82 -7.73 8.12 2.92
CA TYR A 82 -7.70 7.47 4.23
C TYR A 82 -6.29 7.32 4.77
N HIS A 83 -5.33 6.99 3.90
CA HIS A 83 -3.93 7.00 4.27
C HIS A 83 -3.46 8.40 4.74
N ARG A 84 -3.81 9.45 4.02
CA ARG A 84 -3.52 10.82 4.40
C ARG A 84 -4.07 11.14 5.79
N LEU A 85 -5.35 10.83 6.05
CA LEU A 85 -5.99 11.07 7.34
C LEU A 85 -5.30 10.32 8.49
N ALA A 86 -4.88 9.08 8.26
CA ALA A 86 -4.12 8.30 9.23
C ALA A 86 -2.73 8.89 9.54
N MET A 87 -2.17 9.68 8.63
CA MET A 87 -0.91 10.41 8.89
C MET A 87 -1.14 11.77 9.56
N GLU A 88 -2.27 12.42 9.34
CA GLU A 88 -2.61 13.72 9.92
C GLU A 88 -3.14 13.58 11.35
N ASP A 89 -3.92 12.52 11.63
CA ASP A 89 -4.54 12.25 12.93
C ASP A 89 -4.16 10.84 13.43
N PRO A 90 -3.37 10.74 14.52
CA PRO A 90 -3.00 9.45 15.11
C PRO A 90 -4.18 8.60 15.59
N ASN A 91 -5.33 9.23 15.92
CA ASN A 91 -6.52 8.53 16.40
C ASN A 91 -7.43 8.04 15.28
N PHE A 92 -7.21 8.51 14.06
CA PHE A 92 -8.06 8.19 12.90
C PHE A 92 -8.10 6.69 12.60
N SER A 93 -6.95 6.01 12.69
CA SER A 93 -6.81 4.61 12.25
C SER A 93 -7.77 3.66 12.95
N ARG A 94 -7.89 3.75 14.27
CA ARG A 94 -8.78 2.85 15.05
C ARG A 94 -10.24 3.04 14.66
N THR A 95 -10.72 4.27 14.65
CA THR A 95 -12.10 4.60 14.28
C THR A 95 -12.41 4.19 12.85
N PHE A 96 -11.50 4.47 11.90
CA PHE A 96 -11.67 4.08 10.50
C PHE A 96 -11.79 2.57 10.32
N LEU A 97 -10.97 1.80 11.02
CA LEU A 97 -11.00 0.35 10.95
C LEU A 97 -12.31 -0.22 11.52
N GLU A 98 -12.67 0.14 12.74
CA GLU A 98 -13.82 -0.43 13.43
C GLU A 98 -15.16 0.03 12.84
N GLU A 99 -15.30 1.30 12.49
CA GLU A 99 -16.56 1.83 11.98
C GLU A 99 -16.81 1.54 10.50
N PHE A 100 -15.75 1.32 9.71
CA PHE A 100 -15.92 1.21 8.27
C PHE A 100 -15.08 0.07 7.63
N ARG A 101 -13.76 0.06 7.80
CA ARG A 101 -12.89 -0.74 6.94
C ARG A 101 -13.04 -2.25 7.15
N LEU A 102 -13.12 -2.73 8.39
CA LEU A 102 -13.32 -4.15 8.67
C LEU A 102 -14.71 -4.65 8.19
N LYS A 103 -15.73 -3.82 8.32
CA LYS A 103 -17.07 -4.10 7.80
C LYS A 103 -17.07 -4.20 6.28
N GLU A 104 -16.32 -3.35 5.62
CA GLU A 104 -16.17 -3.34 4.16
C GLU A 104 -15.46 -4.59 3.66
N ILE A 105 -14.38 -5.01 4.31
CA ILE A 105 -13.69 -6.28 4.02
C ILE A 105 -14.64 -7.45 4.23
N PHE A 106 -15.36 -7.48 5.35
CA PHE A 106 -16.34 -8.50 5.64
C PHE A 106 -17.44 -8.61 4.57
N SER A 107 -18.00 -7.46 4.14
CA SER A 107 -18.98 -7.41 3.05
C SER A 107 -18.45 -7.98 1.71
N ARG A 108 -17.14 -7.89 1.47
CA ARG A 108 -16.52 -8.54 0.30
C ARG A 108 -16.42 -10.03 0.47
N LEU A 109 -16.07 -10.49 1.67
CA LEU A 109 -15.97 -11.91 1.99
C LEU A 109 -17.30 -12.62 1.87
N GLU A 110 -18.41 -11.99 2.28
CA GLU A 110 -19.76 -12.58 2.12
C GLU A 110 -20.15 -12.79 0.65
N LYS A 111 -19.53 -12.06 -0.27
CA LYS A 111 -19.80 -12.14 -1.72
C LYS A 111 -18.84 -13.05 -2.48
N ASN A 112 -17.78 -13.51 -1.82
CA ASN A 112 -16.73 -14.29 -2.47
C ASN A 112 -16.38 -15.49 -1.59
N ASP A 113 -16.68 -16.67 -2.09
CA ASP A 113 -16.24 -17.89 -1.43
C ASP A 113 -14.74 -18.08 -1.60
N CYS A 114 -13.99 -17.87 -0.51
CA CYS A 114 -12.55 -18.02 -0.49
C CYS A 114 -12.09 -18.59 0.86
N LYS A 115 -11.02 -19.36 0.82
CA LYS A 115 -10.34 -19.87 2.02
C LYS A 115 -9.44 -18.80 2.65
N ARG A 116 -8.90 -17.88 1.81
CA ARG A 116 -7.99 -16.81 2.21
C ARG A 116 -8.37 -15.51 1.54
N TYR A 117 -8.31 -14.45 2.32
CA TYR A 117 -8.46 -13.09 1.83
C TYR A 117 -7.15 -12.33 1.98
N GLY A 118 -6.77 -11.60 0.94
CA GLY A 118 -5.58 -10.78 0.96
C GLY A 118 -5.77 -9.41 0.33
N GLU A 119 -4.99 -8.45 0.81
CA GLU A 119 -4.87 -7.16 0.18
C GLU A 119 -3.42 -6.86 -0.16
N VAL A 120 -3.18 -6.37 -1.37
CA VAL A 120 -1.92 -5.71 -1.74
C VAL A 120 -2.22 -4.22 -1.78
N ASN A 121 -1.98 -3.54 -0.66
CA ASN A 121 -2.57 -2.24 -0.40
C ASN A 121 -1.61 -1.30 0.35
N GLY A 122 -1.07 -0.32 -0.39
CA GLY A 122 -0.25 0.74 0.18
C GLY A 122 -1.04 1.79 0.98
N GLY A 123 -2.34 1.91 0.76
CA GLY A 123 -3.22 2.84 1.47
C GLY A 123 -3.44 2.49 2.94
N LEU A 124 -3.28 1.20 3.30
CA LEU A 124 -3.42 0.73 4.68
C LEU A 124 -2.13 0.78 5.51
N ARG A 125 -1.01 1.19 4.94
CA ARG A 125 0.30 1.09 5.61
C ARG A 125 0.37 1.81 6.97
N ARG A 126 -0.36 2.89 7.18
CA ARG A 126 -0.42 3.58 8.48
C ARG A 126 -1.40 2.96 9.47
N ASN A 127 -2.23 2.01 9.01
CA ASN A 127 -3.20 1.31 9.84
C ASN A 127 -2.69 -0.05 10.35
N ILE A 128 -1.47 -0.48 9.98
CA ILE A 128 -0.98 -1.87 10.22
C ILE A 128 -0.86 -2.21 11.69
N LYS A 129 -0.45 -1.27 12.53
CA LYS A 129 -0.36 -1.46 13.99
C LYS A 129 -1.75 -1.77 14.60
N GLU A 130 -2.74 -0.96 14.24
CA GLU A 130 -4.12 -1.14 14.72
C GLU A 130 -4.76 -2.41 14.13
N LEU A 131 -4.51 -2.70 12.85
CA LEU A 131 -4.96 -3.96 12.21
C LEU A 131 -4.41 -5.18 12.94
N LYS A 132 -3.13 -5.18 13.30
CA LYS A 132 -2.51 -6.27 14.08
C LYS A 132 -3.17 -6.44 15.44
N GLY A 133 -3.51 -5.33 16.12
CA GLY A 133 -4.22 -5.36 17.40
C GLY A 133 -5.63 -5.93 17.29
N LEU A 134 -6.34 -5.67 16.19
CA LEU A 134 -7.71 -6.13 15.96
C LEU A 134 -7.75 -7.56 15.38
N ILE A 135 -6.78 -7.93 14.54
CA ILE A 135 -6.70 -9.23 13.87
C ILE A 135 -5.31 -9.84 14.11
N PRO A 136 -5.05 -10.42 15.28
CA PRO A 136 -3.70 -10.90 15.67
C PRO A 136 -3.12 -11.98 14.73
N ASN A 137 -3.98 -12.81 14.13
CA ASN A 137 -3.55 -13.88 13.20
C ASN A 137 -3.22 -13.39 11.79
N MET A 138 -3.46 -12.12 11.51
CA MET A 138 -3.14 -11.49 10.22
C MET A 138 -1.64 -11.53 9.96
N LYS A 139 -1.26 -11.84 8.71
CA LYS A 139 0.11 -11.71 8.22
C LYS A 139 0.30 -10.39 7.49
N ILE A 140 1.32 -9.63 7.87
CA ILE A 140 1.65 -8.35 7.24
C ILE A 140 3.06 -8.45 6.65
N ILE A 141 3.14 -8.29 5.32
CA ILE A 141 4.40 -8.28 4.58
C ILE A 141 4.64 -6.87 4.05
N HIS A 142 5.76 -6.29 4.42
CA HIS A 142 6.22 -5.02 3.88
C HIS A 142 7.15 -5.28 2.68
N ILE A 143 6.83 -4.68 1.51
CA ILE A 143 7.72 -4.67 0.36
C ILE A 143 8.41 -3.32 0.28
N VAL A 144 9.74 -3.32 0.41
CA VAL A 144 10.59 -2.14 0.18
C VAL A 144 11.22 -2.20 -1.21
N ARG A 145 11.42 -1.06 -1.82
CA ARG A 145 12.15 -0.88 -3.07
C ARG A 145 13.23 0.18 -2.88
N ASN A 146 14.34 0.06 -3.62
CA ASN A 146 15.44 1.02 -3.60
C ASN A 146 14.92 2.48 -3.58
N GLY A 147 15.42 3.28 -2.62
CA GLY A 147 14.95 4.63 -2.39
C GLY A 147 15.18 5.56 -3.57
N LYS A 148 16.35 5.45 -4.24
CA LYS A 148 16.69 6.24 -5.42
C LYS A 148 15.65 6.03 -6.54
N ASP A 149 15.32 4.77 -6.81
CA ASP A 149 14.36 4.40 -7.85
C ASP A 149 12.92 4.77 -7.48
N THR A 150 12.56 4.58 -6.21
CA THR A 150 11.21 4.90 -5.73
C THR A 150 10.94 6.39 -5.77
N ILE A 151 11.85 7.20 -5.24
CA ILE A 151 11.75 8.67 -5.21
C ILE A 151 11.71 9.21 -6.66
N SER A 152 12.64 8.77 -7.52
CA SER A 152 12.63 9.11 -8.94
C SER A 152 11.30 8.79 -9.61
N SER A 153 10.74 7.60 -9.34
CA SER A 153 9.44 7.19 -9.89
C SER A 153 8.27 8.03 -9.37
N ILE A 154 8.30 8.48 -8.12
CA ILE A 154 7.25 9.33 -7.52
C ILE A 154 7.36 10.76 -8.03
N LEU A 155 8.57 11.28 -8.21
CA LEU A 155 8.82 12.62 -8.79
C LEU A 155 8.23 12.77 -10.20
N ASN A 156 8.14 11.68 -10.95
CA ASN A 156 7.50 11.63 -12.28
C ASN A 156 5.96 11.51 -12.21
N ARG A 157 5.36 11.66 -11.03
CA ARG A 157 3.90 11.68 -10.81
C ARG A 157 3.46 13.03 -10.26
N ASN A 158 2.14 13.24 -10.17
CA ASN A 158 1.58 14.46 -9.61
C ASN A 158 1.53 14.49 -8.07
N THR A 159 2.15 13.53 -7.40
CA THR A 159 2.19 13.44 -5.94
C THR A 159 2.69 14.74 -5.32
N LEU A 160 1.95 15.29 -4.35
CA LEU A 160 2.21 16.58 -3.69
C LEU A 160 2.12 17.82 -4.60
N LEU A 161 1.65 17.71 -5.84
CA LEU A 161 1.36 18.85 -6.71
C LEU A 161 -0.10 19.29 -6.57
N LYS A 162 -0.42 20.50 -7.07
CA LYS A 162 -1.79 21.03 -7.07
C LYS A 162 -2.74 20.02 -7.75
N GLY A 163 -3.84 19.71 -7.08
CA GLY A 163 -4.82 18.70 -7.53
C GLY A 163 -4.58 17.29 -6.99
N ASP A 164 -3.43 17.02 -6.38
CA ASP A 164 -3.19 15.77 -5.67
C ASP A 164 -3.79 15.80 -4.25
N VAL A 165 -4.19 14.63 -3.76
CA VAL A 165 -4.75 14.46 -2.41
C VAL A 165 -3.80 14.94 -1.30
N TYR A 166 -2.48 14.84 -1.54
CA TYR A 166 -1.46 15.28 -0.58
C TYR A 166 -0.99 16.74 -0.78
N TYR A 167 -1.60 17.53 -1.65
CA TYR A 167 -1.13 18.89 -1.93
C TYR A 167 -1.00 19.75 -0.67
N ASN A 168 -2.06 19.78 0.17
CA ASN A 168 -2.08 20.49 1.45
C ASN A 168 -1.89 19.56 2.65
N PHE A 169 -1.18 18.46 2.46
CA PHE A 169 -0.94 17.46 3.48
C PHE A 169 -0.04 18.00 4.60
N LYS A 170 -0.48 17.79 5.83
CA LYS A 170 0.25 18.15 7.04
C LYS A 170 0.35 16.91 7.94
N PRO A 171 1.48 16.20 7.93
CA PRO A 171 1.65 15.07 8.85
C PRO A 171 1.56 15.51 10.30
N SER A 172 1.09 14.62 11.17
CA SER A 172 1.08 14.89 12.62
C SER A 172 2.50 15.14 13.15
N ASN A 173 2.61 15.86 14.24
CA ASN A 173 3.89 16.16 14.88
C ASN A 173 4.62 14.92 15.39
N SER A 174 3.92 13.78 15.55
CA SER A 174 4.56 12.48 15.86
C SER A 174 5.38 11.93 14.70
N ILE A 175 5.16 12.40 13.46
CA ILE A 175 5.91 11.99 12.27
C ILE A 175 6.99 13.00 11.95
N VAL A 176 6.63 14.30 11.91
CA VAL A 176 7.56 15.40 11.64
C VAL A 176 7.01 16.71 12.21
N ASN A 177 7.88 17.55 12.73
CA ASN A 177 7.50 18.89 13.17
C ASN A 177 6.89 19.70 12.00
N GLU A 178 5.74 20.37 12.23
CA GLU A 178 5.00 21.12 11.20
C GLU A 178 5.84 22.21 10.54
N LYS A 179 6.63 22.98 11.31
CA LYS A 179 7.52 24.03 10.76
C LYS A 179 8.57 23.44 9.83
N LYS A 180 9.16 22.31 10.22
CA LYS A 180 10.14 21.58 9.38
C LYS A 180 9.49 21.09 8.10
N TRP A 181 8.32 20.46 8.19
CA TRP A 181 7.56 19.99 7.04
C TRP A 181 7.18 21.10 6.06
N SER A 182 6.75 22.25 6.57
CA SER A 182 6.35 23.41 5.75
C SER A 182 7.51 23.96 4.91
N ASN A 183 8.73 23.88 5.45
CA ASN A 183 9.93 24.36 4.77
C ASN A 183 10.50 23.38 3.74
N PHE A 184 10.05 22.12 3.73
CA PHE A 184 10.53 21.13 2.78
C PHE A 184 10.01 21.43 1.36
N THR A 185 10.91 21.37 0.39
CA THR A 185 10.57 21.28 -1.03
C THR A 185 9.79 19.99 -1.33
N ARG A 186 9.20 19.90 -2.51
CA ARG A 186 8.52 18.66 -2.95
C ARG A 186 9.46 17.44 -2.93
N PHE A 187 10.68 17.60 -3.41
CA PHE A 187 11.69 16.55 -3.40
C PHE A 187 11.97 16.08 -1.97
N GLU A 188 12.21 17.00 -1.06
CA GLU A 188 12.52 16.72 0.34
C GLU A 188 11.35 16.03 1.05
N LYS A 189 10.11 16.46 0.78
CA LYS A 189 8.90 15.80 1.30
C LYS A 189 8.80 14.34 0.85
N ILE A 190 9.01 14.06 -0.43
CA ILE A 190 8.97 12.70 -0.98
C ILE A 190 10.09 11.84 -0.40
N THR A 191 11.30 12.39 -0.29
CA THR A 191 12.47 11.71 0.28
C THR A 191 12.27 11.39 1.76
N PHE A 192 11.83 12.35 2.55
CA PHE A 192 11.51 12.15 3.96
C PHE A 192 10.42 11.06 4.15
N LEU A 193 9.33 11.13 3.35
CA LEU A 193 8.25 10.15 3.42
C LEU A 193 8.72 8.75 3.06
N TRP A 194 9.63 8.59 2.08
CA TRP A 194 10.16 7.27 1.76
C TRP A 194 10.83 6.64 3.00
N SER A 195 11.67 7.36 3.69
CA SER A 195 12.35 6.87 4.89
C SER A 195 11.37 6.61 6.04
N ALA A 196 10.57 7.61 6.40
CA ALA A 196 9.66 7.54 7.54
C ALA A 196 8.57 6.44 7.40
N GLU A 197 8.05 6.25 6.18
CA GLU A 197 7.04 5.22 5.89
C GLU A 197 7.65 3.82 5.90
N ASN A 198 8.83 3.62 5.30
CA ASN A 198 9.49 2.32 5.30
C ASN A 198 9.93 1.91 6.71
N LYS A 199 10.47 2.84 7.49
CA LYS A 199 10.77 2.61 8.91
C LYS A 199 9.53 2.17 9.68
N TYR A 200 8.42 2.90 9.56
CA TYR A 200 7.18 2.56 10.25
C TYR A 200 6.65 1.18 9.85
N MET A 201 6.64 0.86 8.55
CA MET A 201 6.19 -0.44 8.07
C MET A 201 7.10 -1.58 8.54
N ARG A 202 8.42 -1.40 8.50
CA ARG A 202 9.40 -2.38 9.00
C ARG A 202 9.18 -2.71 10.48
N GLU A 203 8.91 -1.69 11.30
CA GLU A 203 8.72 -1.84 12.74
C GLU A 203 7.36 -2.48 13.12
N ASN A 204 6.39 -2.50 12.21
CA ASN A 204 5.02 -2.97 12.48
C ASN A 204 4.55 -4.11 11.56
N SER A 205 5.39 -4.62 10.67
CA SER A 205 5.12 -5.78 9.82
C SER A 205 5.76 -7.05 10.37
N ASP A 206 5.26 -8.22 9.98
CA ASP A 206 5.88 -9.50 10.36
C ASP A 206 7.22 -9.70 9.67
N ILE A 207 7.37 -9.20 8.44
CA ILE A 207 8.59 -9.28 7.64
C ILE A 207 8.68 -8.13 6.66
N THR A 208 9.91 -7.74 6.33
CA THR A 208 10.23 -6.83 5.23
C THR A 208 11.02 -7.56 4.16
N VAL A 209 10.64 -7.39 2.90
CA VAL A 209 11.27 -8.02 1.73
C VAL A 209 11.59 -6.99 0.66
N ARG A 210 12.66 -7.23 -0.10
CA ARG A 210 13.06 -6.34 -1.19
C ARG A 210 12.28 -6.67 -2.46
N PHE A 211 11.74 -5.63 -3.10
CA PHE A 211 11.04 -5.76 -4.37
C PHE A 211 11.91 -6.41 -5.45
N GLU A 212 13.16 -6.00 -5.54
CA GLU A 212 14.12 -6.46 -6.54
C GLU A 212 14.34 -7.98 -6.44
N ASP A 213 14.46 -8.50 -5.21
CA ASP A 213 14.68 -9.93 -4.97
C ASP A 213 13.40 -10.75 -5.27
N LEU A 214 12.23 -10.19 -4.94
CA LEU A 214 10.95 -10.85 -5.25
C LEU A 214 10.70 -11.05 -6.74
N ILE A 215 11.22 -10.16 -7.59
CA ILE A 215 11.01 -10.24 -9.05
C ILE A 215 12.15 -10.93 -9.80
N SER A 216 13.30 -11.09 -9.17
CA SER A 216 14.49 -11.72 -9.80
C SER A 216 14.72 -13.17 -9.39
N ASP A 217 14.27 -13.55 -8.18
CA ASP A 217 14.48 -14.90 -7.63
C ASP A 217 13.17 -15.55 -7.15
N TYR A 218 12.73 -16.59 -7.85
CA TYR A 218 11.55 -17.36 -7.46
C TYR A 218 11.70 -18.07 -6.11
N LYS A 219 12.89 -18.54 -5.75
CA LYS A 219 13.13 -19.20 -4.44
C LYS A 219 12.94 -18.20 -3.31
N TYR A 220 13.41 -16.96 -3.51
CA TYR A 220 13.19 -15.87 -2.58
C TYR A 220 11.69 -15.52 -2.48
N PHE A 221 11.00 -15.36 -3.62
CA PHE A 221 9.55 -15.12 -3.66
C PHE A 221 8.78 -16.24 -2.95
N LYS A 222 9.12 -17.52 -3.25
CA LYS A 222 8.50 -18.67 -2.60
C LYS A 222 8.69 -18.61 -1.09
N LYS A 223 9.92 -18.49 -0.62
CA LYS A 223 10.25 -18.48 0.83
C LYS A 223 9.56 -17.35 1.60
N TYR A 224 9.57 -16.14 1.05
CA TYR A 224 9.17 -14.93 1.79
C TYR A 224 7.76 -14.43 1.49
N ILE A 225 7.09 -14.97 0.49
CA ILE A 225 5.68 -14.68 0.20
C ILE A 225 4.85 -15.95 0.34
N LEU A 226 5.15 -16.98 -0.47
CA LEU A 226 4.26 -18.14 -0.55
C LEU A 226 4.27 -18.96 0.74
N ASP A 227 5.45 -19.30 1.27
CA ASP A 227 5.57 -20.13 2.48
C ASP A 227 5.03 -19.40 3.72
N ILE A 228 5.24 -18.06 3.84
CA ILE A 228 4.70 -17.26 4.96
C ILE A 228 3.17 -17.19 4.91
N LEU A 229 2.61 -17.09 3.71
CA LEU A 229 1.17 -17.02 3.50
C LEU A 229 0.53 -18.41 3.37
N ASP A 230 1.31 -19.49 3.45
CA ASP A 230 0.90 -20.87 3.22
C ASP A 230 0.14 -20.99 1.89
N LEU A 231 0.77 -20.52 0.81
CA LEU A 231 0.27 -20.49 -0.55
C LEU A 231 1.21 -21.26 -1.48
N GLU A 232 0.64 -21.77 -2.57
CA GLU A 232 1.41 -22.45 -3.61
C GLU A 232 1.17 -21.76 -4.96
N LEU A 233 2.25 -21.50 -5.68
CA LEU A 233 2.21 -20.95 -7.04
C LEU A 233 3.31 -21.60 -7.86
N ASP A 234 2.97 -22.08 -9.05
CA ASP A 234 3.95 -22.67 -9.97
C ASP A 234 4.96 -21.64 -10.48
N TYR A 235 6.22 -22.09 -10.65
CA TYR A 235 7.30 -21.24 -11.17
C TYR A 235 6.97 -20.63 -12.54
N GLN A 236 6.30 -21.38 -13.44
CA GLN A 236 5.98 -20.87 -14.79
C GLN A 236 4.93 -19.76 -14.70
N VAL A 237 3.99 -19.85 -13.75
CA VAL A 237 3.00 -18.80 -13.50
C VAL A 237 3.70 -17.55 -13.00
N TRP A 238 4.56 -17.66 -11.96
CA TRP A 238 5.36 -16.53 -11.48
C TRP A 238 6.17 -15.89 -12.60
N LYS A 239 6.92 -16.69 -13.37
CA LYS A 239 7.74 -16.22 -14.49
C LYS A 239 6.94 -15.49 -15.56
N LYS A 240 5.73 -15.98 -15.88
CA LYS A 240 4.80 -15.31 -16.81
C LYS A 240 4.41 -13.91 -16.32
N PHE A 241 4.04 -13.79 -15.03
CA PHE A 241 3.67 -12.50 -14.44
C PHE A 241 4.84 -11.52 -14.44
N ILE A 242 6.02 -11.94 -14.01
CA ILE A 242 7.22 -11.06 -13.97
C ILE A 242 7.56 -10.56 -15.38
N ARG A 243 7.44 -11.40 -16.42
CA ARG A 243 7.71 -10.99 -17.81
C ARG A 243 6.65 -10.07 -18.41
N SER A 244 5.43 -10.08 -17.90
CA SER A 244 4.31 -9.33 -18.48
C SER A 244 4.42 -7.80 -18.33
N LYS A 245 5.42 -7.29 -17.59
CA LYS A 245 5.66 -5.85 -17.34
C LYS A 245 4.38 -5.08 -17.00
N ILE A 246 3.55 -5.64 -16.11
CA ILE A 246 2.30 -5.02 -15.72
C ILE A 246 2.57 -3.58 -15.20
N ASN A 247 1.92 -2.58 -15.80
CA ASN A 247 2.09 -1.14 -15.52
C ASN A 247 3.48 -0.54 -15.81
N ALA A 248 4.30 -1.17 -16.61
CA ALA A 248 5.41 -0.47 -17.23
C ALA A 248 4.86 0.53 -18.24
N ASN A 249 4.73 1.81 -17.86
CA ASN A 249 4.50 2.89 -18.82
C ASN A 249 5.74 3.00 -19.72
N ILE A 250 5.71 2.31 -20.86
CA ILE A 250 6.81 2.20 -21.82
C ILE A 250 7.21 3.57 -22.39
N ASN A 251 6.33 4.57 -22.31
CA ASN A 251 6.49 5.89 -22.94
C ASN A 251 6.85 7.04 -21.98
N ILE A 252 7.02 6.80 -20.69
CA ILE A 252 7.48 7.86 -19.79
C ILE A 252 9.00 7.89 -19.85
N LYS A 253 9.58 8.91 -20.50
CA LYS A 253 10.98 9.27 -20.30
C LYS A 253 11.20 9.37 -18.78
N VAL A 254 11.99 8.47 -18.21
CA VAL A 254 12.31 8.51 -16.77
C VAL A 254 13.26 9.70 -16.60
N SER A 255 12.70 10.86 -16.28
CA SER A 255 13.43 12.02 -15.77
C SER A 255 13.62 11.89 -14.26
N ASN A 256 14.41 12.75 -13.67
CA ASN A 256 14.71 12.76 -12.23
C ASN A 256 15.42 11.49 -11.71
N LYS A 257 16.29 10.87 -12.52
CA LYS A 257 17.17 9.81 -12.05
C LYS A 257 18.13 10.33 -10.97
N PHE A 258 18.59 9.44 -10.10
CA PHE A 258 19.51 9.80 -9.01
C PHE A 258 20.74 10.58 -9.50
N ASP A 259 21.30 10.23 -10.65
CA ASP A 259 22.46 10.91 -11.22
C ASP A 259 22.18 12.38 -11.61
N GLU A 260 20.92 12.68 -11.94
CA GLU A 260 20.43 14.02 -12.30
C GLU A 260 20.11 14.90 -11.07
N TRP A 261 20.14 14.34 -9.85
CA TRP A 261 19.86 15.10 -8.64
C TRP A 261 20.98 16.08 -8.32
N SER A 262 20.62 17.28 -7.86
CA SER A 262 21.61 18.25 -7.38
C SER A 262 22.36 17.73 -6.15
N ASN A 263 23.50 18.31 -5.83
CA ASN A 263 24.27 17.96 -4.64
C ASN A 263 23.44 18.10 -3.36
N ASN A 264 22.68 19.20 -3.21
CA ASN A 264 21.80 19.40 -2.06
C ASN A 264 20.71 18.30 -1.95
N GLN A 265 20.14 17.84 -3.09
CA GLN A 265 19.18 16.74 -3.11
C GLN A 265 19.83 15.42 -2.70
N LYS A 266 21.05 15.13 -3.16
CA LYS A 266 21.80 13.93 -2.76
C LYS A 266 22.16 13.95 -1.27
N GLU A 267 22.62 15.10 -0.75
CA GLU A 267 22.90 15.28 0.67
C GLU A 267 21.64 15.07 1.54
N PHE A 268 20.51 15.67 1.14
CA PHE A 268 19.24 15.46 1.82
C PHE A 268 18.80 13.99 1.80
N PHE A 269 18.95 13.33 0.65
CA PHE A 269 18.67 11.89 0.53
C PHE A 269 19.57 11.07 1.45
N TYR A 270 20.86 11.28 1.46
CA TYR A 270 21.76 10.57 2.34
C TYR A 270 21.46 10.81 3.82
N PHE A 271 21.16 12.06 4.17
CA PHE A 271 20.81 12.38 5.56
C PHE A 271 19.58 11.64 6.06
N TYR A 272 18.51 11.55 5.25
CA TYR A 272 17.25 10.94 5.70
C TYR A 272 17.10 9.46 5.36
N CYS A 273 17.75 8.97 4.32
CA CYS A 273 17.48 7.63 3.79
C CYS A 273 18.60 6.62 4.04
N SER A 274 19.82 7.06 4.42
CA SER A 274 20.98 6.15 4.54
C SER A 274 20.75 5.00 5.48
N ASP A 275 20.12 5.21 6.63
CA ASP A 275 19.89 4.15 7.61
C ASP A 275 18.93 3.09 7.04
N GLU A 276 17.79 3.49 6.49
CA GLU A 276 16.86 2.54 5.89
C GLU A 276 17.47 1.86 4.65
N MET A 277 18.25 2.58 3.83
CA MET A 277 18.96 1.98 2.69
C MET A 277 19.93 0.89 3.16
N LYS A 278 20.71 1.14 4.21
CA LYS A 278 21.67 0.16 4.78
C LYS A 278 20.97 -1.05 5.38
N ILE A 279 19.87 -0.84 6.13
CA ILE A 279 19.08 -1.92 6.75
C ILE A 279 18.59 -2.92 5.69
N TYR A 280 18.30 -2.44 4.48
CA TYR A 280 17.85 -3.28 3.37
C TYR A 280 18.95 -3.66 2.37
N ASP A 281 20.22 -3.48 2.72
CA ASP A 281 21.37 -3.79 1.87
C ASP A 281 21.36 -3.09 0.49
N TYR A 282 20.78 -1.88 0.43
CA TYR A 282 20.87 -1.06 -0.78
C TYR A 282 22.17 -0.23 -0.77
N ARG A 283 22.82 -0.16 -1.93
CA ARG A 283 24.00 0.71 -2.12
C ARG A 283 23.57 2.19 -2.03
N LEU A 284 24.32 2.95 -1.24
CA LEU A 284 24.19 4.39 -1.11
C LEU A 284 24.69 5.14 -2.36
#